data_3ae7fff81c353608d12dd49a17c62081
#
_entry.id   3ae7fff81c353608d12dd49a17c62081
#
_cell.length_a   1.000
_cell.length_b   1.000
_cell.length_c   1.000
_cell.angle_alpha   90.00
_cell.angle_beta   90.00
_cell.angle_gamma   90.00
#
_symmetry.space_group_name_H-M   'P 1'
#
loop_
_entity.id
_entity.type
_entity.pdbx_description
1 polymer ?
#
loop_
_entity_poly.entity_id
_entity_poly.type
_entity_poly.pdbx_seq_one_letter_code
_entity_poly.pdbx_strand_id
1 'polypeptide(L)'
;MTVENAVKNNGGKNMSYNEFLPSYSIGDDCYKEIPYVTRRYGKTAVVIGGKTAMEKAKPELLAALKGSDLEITDFIWYGGDSNYENIEMLKAMPEVQNADVVFGVGGGRAVDTVKTLCDRIDKPFFTFPTLASNCASCTAISVIYNADGTFKEYAYLKAPALHTFINTK
;
A
#
# COMPACT_ATOMS: atom_id res chain seq x y z
N MET A 1 8.92 14.91 -7.62
CA MET A 1 8.28 16.23 -7.56
C MET A 1 7.07 16.07 -6.66
N THR A 2 7.07 16.66 -5.46
CA THR A 2 5.97 16.54 -4.51
C THR A 2 4.80 17.39 -4.97
N VAL A 3 3.56 16.98 -4.65
CA VAL A 3 2.33 17.72 -4.96
C VAL A 3 2.37 19.16 -4.44
N GLU A 4 3.14 19.45 -3.39
CA GLU A 4 3.42 20.80 -2.92
C GLU A 4 4.03 21.72 -3.99
N ASN A 5 4.85 21.20 -4.91
CA ASN A 5 5.43 21.98 -5.99
C ASN A 5 4.45 22.25 -7.14
N ALA A 6 3.41 21.41 -7.29
CA ALA A 6 2.36 21.63 -8.27
C ALA A 6 1.36 22.73 -7.83
N VAL A 7 1.12 22.87 -6.55
CA VAL A 7 0.16 23.86 -5.97
C VAL A 7 0.76 25.27 -5.88
N LYS A 8 2.09 25.42 -5.81
CA LYS A 8 2.75 26.73 -5.64
C LYS A 8 2.97 27.52 -6.93
N ASN A 9 2.68 26.96 -8.11
CA ASN A 9 2.85 27.65 -9.40
C ASN A 9 1.53 28.24 -9.96
N ASN A 10 0.80 29.00 -9.17
CA ASN A 10 -0.39 29.74 -9.59
C ASN A 10 -0.02 31.07 -10.29
N GLY A 11 0.63 31.00 -11.41
CA GLY A 11 0.81 32.10 -12.34
C GLY A 11 0.36 31.69 -13.73
N GLY A 12 -0.92 31.76 -14.02
CA GLY A 12 -1.65 31.78 -15.28
C GLY A 12 -0.98 31.33 -16.58
N LYS A 13 -0.24 30.24 -16.64
CA LYS A 13 0.29 29.63 -17.86
C LYS A 13 0.05 28.13 -17.82
N ASN A 14 -0.35 27.57 -18.97
CA ASN A 14 -0.62 26.16 -19.24
C ASN A 14 0.20 25.22 -18.33
N MET A 15 -0.42 24.71 -17.26
CA MET A 15 0.18 23.69 -16.41
C MET A 15 0.13 22.37 -17.14
N SER A 16 1.30 21.81 -17.46
CA SER A 16 1.38 20.39 -17.81
C SER A 16 1.28 19.58 -16.52
N TYR A 17 0.29 18.73 -16.45
CA TYR A 17 0.05 17.81 -15.34
C TYR A 17 0.75 16.50 -15.64
N ASN A 18 1.61 16.06 -14.74
CA ASN A 18 2.18 14.69 -14.79
C ASN A 18 1.67 13.92 -13.58
N GLU A 19 0.80 12.96 -13.83
CA GLU A 19 0.32 12.04 -12.82
C GLU A 19 0.88 10.64 -13.07
N PHE A 20 1.52 10.06 -12.06
CA PHE A 20 1.96 8.68 -12.10
C PHE A 20 0.91 7.82 -11.40
N LEU A 21 0.23 6.98 -12.19
CA LEU A 21 -0.64 5.95 -11.65
C LEU A 21 0.17 4.66 -11.45
N PRO A 22 -0.15 3.82 -10.46
CA PRO A 22 0.46 2.50 -10.31
C PRO A 22 0.09 1.64 -11.52
N SER A 23 0.95 0.73 -11.90
CA SER A 23 0.53 -0.40 -12.73
C SER A 23 -0.47 -1.26 -11.96
N TYR A 24 -1.30 -2.04 -12.64
CA TYR A 24 -2.28 -2.87 -11.96
C TYR A 24 -2.52 -4.20 -12.69
N SER A 25 -2.94 -5.20 -11.93
CA SER A 25 -3.53 -6.45 -12.42
C SER A 25 -4.95 -6.55 -11.86
N ILE A 26 -5.91 -6.89 -12.70
CA ILE A 26 -7.32 -7.02 -12.32
C ILE A 26 -7.89 -8.34 -12.84
N GLY A 27 -8.69 -9.00 -12.01
CA GLY A 27 -9.40 -10.23 -12.33
C GLY A 27 -9.30 -11.26 -11.22
N ASP A 28 -10.03 -12.37 -11.40
CA ASP A 28 -10.15 -13.45 -10.40
C ASP A 28 -8.83 -14.16 -10.09
N ASP A 29 -7.90 -14.13 -11.03
CA ASP A 29 -6.60 -14.80 -10.95
C ASP A 29 -5.42 -13.83 -10.87
N CYS A 30 -5.66 -12.53 -10.62
CA CYS A 30 -4.64 -11.49 -10.69
C CYS A 30 -3.47 -11.72 -9.71
N TYR A 31 -3.68 -12.44 -8.61
CA TYR A 31 -2.60 -12.77 -7.67
C TYR A 31 -1.54 -13.70 -8.25
N LYS A 32 -1.84 -14.45 -9.32
CA LYS A 32 -0.84 -15.27 -10.03
C LYS A 32 0.30 -14.42 -10.63
N GLU A 33 0.05 -13.13 -10.86
CA GLU A 33 1.04 -12.19 -11.38
C GLU A 33 2.02 -11.68 -10.30
N ILE A 34 1.76 -11.92 -9.01
CA ILE A 34 2.59 -11.41 -7.90
C ILE A 34 4.07 -11.79 -8.10
N PRO A 35 4.44 -13.08 -8.32
CA PRO A 35 5.86 -13.45 -8.45
C PRO A 35 6.55 -12.73 -9.60
N TYR A 36 5.87 -12.55 -10.72
CA TYR A 36 6.42 -11.86 -11.89
C TYR A 36 6.63 -10.35 -11.62
N VAL A 37 5.64 -9.69 -11.02
CA VAL A 37 5.66 -8.25 -10.74
C VAL A 37 6.70 -7.91 -9.67
N THR A 38 6.81 -8.74 -8.63
CA THR A 38 7.65 -8.46 -7.47
C THR A 38 9.12 -8.90 -7.59
N ARG A 39 9.46 -9.76 -8.57
CA ARG A 39 10.74 -10.46 -8.71
C ARG A 39 12.01 -9.60 -8.57
N ARG A 40 11.93 -8.30 -8.90
CA ARG A 40 13.06 -7.37 -8.86
C ARG A 40 13.21 -6.63 -7.54
N TYR A 41 12.26 -6.78 -6.62
CA TYR A 41 12.18 -5.98 -5.40
C TYR A 41 12.63 -6.73 -4.15
N GLY A 42 12.85 -8.04 -4.24
CA GLY A 42 13.34 -8.86 -3.15
C GLY A 42 12.70 -10.25 -3.10
N LYS A 43 12.95 -10.96 -2.00
CA LYS A 43 12.50 -12.33 -1.78
C LYS A 43 11.61 -12.50 -0.56
N THR A 44 11.46 -11.45 0.25
CA THR A 44 10.65 -11.48 1.47
C THR A 44 9.60 -10.39 1.45
N ALA A 45 8.39 -10.75 1.83
CA ALA A 45 7.25 -9.85 1.92
C ALA A 45 6.60 -9.93 3.31
N VAL A 46 6.27 -8.78 3.89
CA VAL A 46 5.36 -8.70 5.03
C VAL A 46 3.99 -8.21 4.57
N VAL A 47 2.93 -8.87 5.03
CA VAL A 47 1.55 -8.47 4.74
C VAL A 47 1.03 -7.63 5.91
N ILE A 48 0.60 -6.40 5.61
CA ILE A 48 0.00 -5.50 6.60
C ILE A 48 -1.43 -5.17 6.18
N GLY A 49 -2.39 -5.35 7.08
CA GLY A 49 -3.78 -5.11 6.69
C GLY A 49 -4.81 -5.24 7.80
N GLY A 50 -6.07 -5.17 7.40
CA GLY A 50 -7.21 -5.44 8.28
C GLY A 50 -7.33 -6.95 8.57
N LYS A 51 -7.70 -7.31 9.79
CA LYS A 51 -7.78 -8.72 10.23
C LYS A 51 -8.63 -9.57 9.28
N THR A 52 -9.87 -9.18 9.02
CA THR A 52 -10.79 -9.90 8.13
C THR A 52 -10.30 -9.91 6.67
N ALA A 53 -9.72 -8.80 6.20
CA ALA A 53 -9.20 -8.70 4.84
C ALA A 53 -8.01 -9.67 4.64
N MET A 54 -7.08 -9.70 5.59
CA MET A 54 -5.94 -10.62 5.55
C MET A 54 -6.37 -12.08 5.67
N GLU A 55 -7.33 -12.40 6.54
CA GLU A 55 -7.87 -13.75 6.70
C GLU A 55 -8.42 -14.30 5.38
N LYS A 56 -9.17 -13.46 4.64
CA LYS A 56 -9.73 -13.84 3.34
C LYS A 56 -8.66 -13.91 2.24
N ALA A 57 -7.72 -12.97 2.21
CA ALA A 57 -6.70 -12.92 1.16
C ALA A 57 -5.57 -13.96 1.36
N LYS A 58 -5.29 -14.37 2.61
CA LYS A 58 -4.15 -15.24 2.96
C LYS A 58 -4.09 -16.54 2.15
N PRO A 59 -5.17 -17.33 2.01
CA PRO A 59 -5.10 -18.58 1.23
C PRO A 59 -4.70 -18.36 -0.22
N GLU A 60 -5.24 -17.30 -0.85
CA GLU A 60 -4.96 -17.00 -2.25
C GLU A 60 -3.55 -16.43 -2.44
N LEU A 61 -3.08 -15.57 -1.52
CA LEU A 61 -1.71 -15.05 -1.53
C LEU A 61 -0.69 -16.18 -1.40
N LEU A 62 -0.88 -17.09 -0.44
CA LEU A 62 0.01 -18.23 -0.24
C LEU A 62 -0.02 -19.20 -1.44
N ALA A 63 -1.19 -19.43 -2.03
CA ALA A 63 -1.32 -20.27 -3.22
C ALA A 63 -0.61 -19.66 -4.43
N ALA A 64 -0.72 -18.33 -4.61
CA ALA A 64 -0.08 -17.60 -5.71
C ALA A 64 1.45 -17.61 -5.63
N LEU A 65 2.00 -17.66 -4.42
CA LEU A 65 3.45 -17.66 -4.19
C LEU A 65 4.07 -19.06 -4.14
N LYS A 66 3.26 -20.12 -4.20
CA LYS A 66 3.76 -21.49 -4.13
C LYS A 66 4.71 -21.79 -5.28
N GLY A 67 5.96 -22.12 -4.95
CA GLY A 67 7.02 -22.41 -5.93
C GLY A 67 7.70 -21.16 -6.51
N SER A 68 7.39 -19.97 -6.01
CA SER A 68 8.14 -18.74 -6.32
C SER A 68 9.29 -18.51 -5.34
N ASP A 69 10.18 -17.57 -5.68
CA ASP A 69 11.27 -17.15 -4.81
C ASP A 69 10.85 -16.16 -3.72
N LEU A 70 9.60 -15.67 -3.77
CA LEU A 70 9.08 -14.71 -2.81
C LEU A 70 8.35 -15.45 -1.68
N GLU A 71 8.73 -15.17 -0.44
CA GLU A 71 8.11 -15.71 0.77
C GLU A 71 7.39 -14.62 1.55
N ILE A 72 6.19 -14.90 2.05
CA ILE A 72 5.51 -14.05 3.05
C ILE A 72 6.02 -14.47 4.43
N THR A 73 6.70 -13.53 5.09
CA THR A 73 7.32 -13.76 6.40
C THR A 73 6.33 -13.57 7.55
N ASP A 74 5.39 -12.65 7.42
CA ASP A 74 4.40 -12.38 8.47
C ASP A 74 3.12 -11.71 7.95
N PHE A 75 2.05 -11.74 8.78
CA PHE A 75 0.78 -11.07 8.58
C PHE A 75 0.49 -10.18 9.79
N ILE A 76 0.56 -8.87 9.62
CA ILE A 76 0.52 -7.88 10.69
C ILE A 76 -0.75 -7.03 10.58
N TRP A 77 -1.45 -6.89 11.70
CA TRP A 77 -2.58 -5.98 11.79
C TRP A 77 -2.11 -4.52 11.81
N TYR A 78 -2.71 -3.69 10.95
CA TYR A 78 -2.32 -2.30 10.74
C TYR A 78 -2.66 -1.34 11.90
N GLY A 79 -3.31 -1.81 12.98
CA GLY A 79 -3.65 -1.00 14.16
C GLY A 79 -5.11 -0.53 14.21
N GLY A 80 -5.87 -0.65 13.11
CA GLY A 80 -7.31 -0.33 13.06
C GLY A 80 -7.64 1.04 12.48
N ASP A 81 -6.72 2.01 12.52
CA ASP A 81 -6.90 3.31 11.89
C ASP A 81 -5.62 3.83 11.21
N SER A 82 -5.79 4.72 10.23
CA SER A 82 -4.68 5.40 9.55
C SER A 82 -4.26 6.62 10.38
N ASN A 83 -3.45 6.39 11.39
CA ASN A 83 -2.88 7.42 12.26
C ASN A 83 -1.37 7.24 12.43
N TYR A 84 -0.70 8.28 12.91
CA TYR A 84 0.75 8.25 13.06
C TYR A 84 1.22 7.29 14.16
N GLU A 85 0.42 7.06 15.18
CA GLU A 85 0.72 6.14 16.27
C GLU A 85 0.85 4.70 15.72
N ASN A 86 -0.11 4.26 14.90
CA ASN A 86 -0.08 2.95 14.24
C ASN A 86 1.07 2.85 13.22
N ILE A 87 1.36 3.93 12.49
CA ILE A 87 2.48 3.96 11.53
C ILE A 87 3.81 3.82 12.26
N GLU A 88 4.03 4.53 13.37
CA GLU A 88 5.27 4.41 14.16
C GLU A 88 5.38 3.04 14.86
N MET A 89 4.26 2.47 15.32
CA MET A 89 4.22 1.11 15.85
C MET A 89 4.70 0.10 14.81
N LEU A 90 4.15 0.14 13.60
CA LEU A 90 4.52 -0.75 12.50
C LEU A 90 5.99 -0.55 12.08
N LYS A 91 6.42 0.71 11.99
CA LYS A 91 7.80 1.07 11.66
C LYS A 91 8.81 0.47 12.63
N ALA A 92 8.47 0.35 13.91
CA ALA A 92 9.36 -0.20 14.95
C ALA A 92 9.45 -1.74 14.90
N MET A 93 8.59 -2.43 14.14
CA MET A 93 8.57 -3.88 14.09
C MET A 93 9.73 -4.45 13.26
N PRO A 94 10.53 -5.39 13.81
CA PRO A 94 11.62 -6.04 13.07
C PRO A 94 11.14 -6.72 11.79
N GLU A 95 9.96 -7.33 11.79
CA GLU A 95 9.35 -8.01 10.65
C GLU A 95 9.13 -7.04 9.48
N VAL A 96 8.72 -5.81 9.78
CA VAL A 96 8.53 -4.75 8.78
C VAL A 96 9.88 -4.22 8.28
N GLN A 97 10.85 -4.06 9.20
CA GLN A 97 12.17 -3.55 8.84
C GLN A 97 12.97 -4.54 7.98
N ASN A 98 12.87 -5.83 8.27
CA ASN A 98 13.66 -6.87 7.61
C ASN A 98 13.03 -7.37 6.30
N ALA A 99 11.73 -7.19 6.06
CA ALA A 99 11.12 -7.57 4.80
C ALA A 99 11.61 -6.69 3.64
N ASP A 100 11.79 -7.28 2.47
CA ASP A 100 12.18 -6.55 1.26
C ASP A 100 11.05 -5.68 0.73
N VAL A 101 9.80 -6.19 0.80
CA VAL A 101 8.61 -5.51 0.29
C VAL A 101 7.45 -5.59 1.28
N VAL A 102 6.49 -4.67 1.15
CA VAL A 102 5.27 -4.63 1.96
C VAL A 102 4.04 -4.82 1.07
N PHE A 103 3.14 -5.70 1.49
CA PHE A 103 1.83 -5.91 0.88
C PHE A 103 0.75 -5.29 1.75
N GLY A 104 0.11 -4.23 1.27
CA GLY A 104 -1.00 -3.55 1.94
C GLY A 104 -2.34 -4.16 1.56
N VAL A 105 -3.00 -4.89 2.47
CA VAL A 105 -4.24 -5.64 2.21
C VAL A 105 -5.42 -5.04 2.97
N GLY A 106 -6.43 -4.57 2.25
CA GLY A 106 -7.66 -4.08 2.91
C GLY A 106 -8.35 -2.92 2.22
N GLY A 107 -9.16 -2.22 3.01
CA GLY A 107 -9.83 -0.99 2.61
C GLY A 107 -8.95 0.25 2.79
N GLY A 108 -9.52 1.44 2.54
CA GLY A 108 -8.79 2.71 2.47
C GLY A 108 -7.88 2.96 3.67
N ARG A 109 -8.37 2.81 4.91
CA ARG A 109 -7.55 3.07 6.12
C ARG A 109 -6.32 2.17 6.22
N ALA A 110 -6.47 0.88 5.95
CA ALA A 110 -5.35 -0.06 5.96
C ALA A 110 -4.32 0.27 4.86
N VAL A 111 -4.80 0.55 3.65
CA VAL A 111 -3.96 0.93 2.52
C VAL A 111 -3.25 2.27 2.77
N ASP A 112 -3.94 3.28 3.31
CA ASP A 112 -3.35 4.58 3.65
C ASP A 112 -2.26 4.48 4.73
N THR A 113 -2.48 3.60 5.74
CA THR A 113 -1.44 3.30 6.75
C THR A 113 -0.18 2.72 6.09
N VAL A 114 -0.34 1.71 5.24
CA VAL A 114 0.80 1.06 4.55
C VAL A 114 1.52 2.03 3.62
N LYS A 115 0.80 2.79 2.83
CA LYS A 115 1.38 3.80 1.95
C LYS A 115 2.25 4.80 2.71
N THR A 116 1.70 5.37 3.78
CA THR A 116 2.42 6.36 4.59
C THR A 116 3.61 5.75 5.32
N LEU A 117 3.47 4.52 5.83
CA LEU A 117 4.58 3.77 6.43
C LEU A 117 5.72 3.60 5.42
N CYS A 118 5.41 3.03 4.24
CA CYS A 118 6.42 2.70 3.24
C CYS A 118 7.10 3.94 2.65
N ASP A 119 6.36 5.05 2.48
CA ASP A 119 6.93 6.33 2.05
C ASP A 119 7.95 6.86 3.09
N ARG A 120 7.68 6.70 4.39
CA ARG A 120 8.58 7.14 5.46
C ARG A 120 9.84 6.31 5.62
N ILE A 121 9.76 5.00 5.35
CA ILE A 121 10.90 4.09 5.46
C ILE A 121 11.55 3.75 4.13
N ASP A 122 11.10 4.39 3.05
CA ASP A 122 11.59 4.21 1.67
C ASP A 122 11.57 2.74 1.21
N LYS A 123 10.46 2.04 1.51
CA LYS A 123 10.30 0.60 1.23
C LYS A 123 9.35 0.34 0.07
N PRO A 124 9.71 -0.55 -0.88
CA PRO A 124 8.81 -0.97 -1.96
C PRO A 124 7.50 -1.55 -1.41
N PHE A 125 6.37 -1.15 -1.98
CA PHE A 125 5.08 -1.66 -1.54
C PHE A 125 4.08 -1.87 -2.69
N PHE A 126 3.15 -2.77 -2.43
CA PHE A 126 2.10 -3.21 -3.34
C PHE A 126 0.76 -3.18 -2.60
N THR A 127 -0.32 -2.86 -3.29
CA THR A 127 -1.64 -2.76 -2.68
C THR A 127 -2.60 -3.84 -3.19
N PHE A 128 -3.40 -4.35 -2.26
CA PHE A 128 -4.39 -5.40 -2.46
C PHE A 128 -5.73 -4.92 -1.90
N PRO A 129 -6.46 -4.08 -2.65
CA PRO A 129 -7.73 -3.55 -2.19
C PRO A 129 -8.76 -4.67 -2.06
N THR A 130 -9.51 -4.65 -0.96
CA THR A 130 -10.62 -5.59 -0.70
C THR A 130 -11.99 -4.91 -0.78
N LEU A 131 -12.03 -3.64 -1.14
CA LEU A 131 -13.22 -2.83 -1.33
C LEU A 131 -13.07 -1.94 -2.55
N ALA A 132 -14.11 -1.86 -3.38
CA ALA A 132 -14.15 -1.01 -4.58
C ALA A 132 -14.71 0.41 -4.31
N SER A 133 -14.80 0.82 -3.04
CA SER A 133 -15.48 2.06 -2.63
C SER A 133 -14.61 3.32 -2.67
N ASN A 134 -13.32 3.20 -2.92
CA ASN A 134 -12.38 4.33 -2.92
C ASN A 134 -11.16 4.06 -3.80
N CYS A 135 -10.39 5.12 -4.08
CA CYS A 135 -9.19 5.09 -4.91
C CYS A 135 -7.87 5.03 -4.10
N ALA A 136 -7.91 4.74 -2.79
CA ALA A 136 -6.74 4.79 -1.93
C ALA A 136 -5.58 3.93 -2.43
N SER A 137 -5.86 2.75 -3.02
CA SER A 137 -4.85 1.84 -3.55
C SER A 137 -4.08 2.38 -4.76
N CYS A 138 -4.64 3.38 -5.47
CA CYS A 138 -4.09 3.89 -6.72
C CYS A 138 -3.52 5.31 -6.63
N THR A 139 -3.58 5.94 -5.45
CA THR A 139 -3.20 7.35 -5.28
C THR A 139 -1.94 7.53 -4.44
N ALA A 140 -1.21 8.62 -4.69
CA ALA A 140 -0.07 9.06 -3.89
C ALA A 140 -0.49 10.01 -2.75
N ILE A 141 -1.68 9.79 -2.18
CA ILE A 141 -2.22 10.56 -1.07
C ILE A 141 -2.84 9.61 -0.05
N SER A 142 -2.64 9.87 1.22
CA SER A 142 -3.24 9.13 2.33
C SER A 142 -4.05 10.07 3.23
N VAL A 143 -5.13 9.57 3.77
CA VAL A 143 -5.90 10.28 4.79
C VAL A 143 -5.39 9.86 6.15
N ILE A 144 -4.98 10.85 6.96
CA ILE A 144 -4.53 10.63 8.34
C ILE A 144 -5.60 11.11 9.31
N TYR A 145 -5.82 10.31 10.33
CA TYR A 145 -6.81 10.55 11.38
C TYR A 145 -6.12 10.79 12.73
N ASN A 146 -6.81 11.49 13.63
CA ASN A 146 -6.46 11.59 15.03
C ASN A 146 -6.84 10.28 15.76
N ALA A 147 -6.33 10.09 16.98
CA ALA A 147 -6.63 8.91 17.80
C ALA A 147 -8.13 8.75 18.13
N ASP A 148 -8.91 9.82 18.09
CA ASP A 148 -10.35 9.83 18.26
C ASP A 148 -11.13 9.50 16.96
N GLY A 149 -10.42 9.24 15.83
CA GLY A 149 -11.00 8.94 14.54
C GLY A 149 -11.44 10.17 13.72
N THR A 150 -11.21 11.39 14.19
CA THR A 150 -11.47 12.60 13.42
C THR A 150 -10.40 12.82 12.36
N PHE A 151 -10.77 13.46 11.26
CA PHE A 151 -9.83 13.83 10.20
C PHE A 151 -8.71 14.73 10.76
N LYS A 152 -7.46 14.41 10.43
CA LYS A 152 -6.29 15.21 10.79
C LYS A 152 -5.76 15.98 9.59
N GLU A 153 -5.31 15.25 8.57
CA GLU A 153 -4.68 15.84 7.38
C GLU A 153 -4.61 14.86 6.21
N TYR A 154 -4.25 15.40 5.05
CA TYR A 154 -3.80 14.59 3.92
C TYR A 154 -2.27 14.48 3.94
N ALA A 155 -1.74 13.27 3.95
CA ALA A 155 -0.33 12.99 3.73
C ALA A 155 -0.08 12.81 2.23
N TYR A 156 0.74 13.67 1.65
CA TYR A 156 1.17 13.57 0.25
C TYR A 156 2.45 12.75 0.17
N LEU A 157 2.41 11.70 -0.64
CA LEU A 157 3.47 10.71 -0.74
C LEU A 157 4.35 10.98 -1.97
N LYS A 158 5.56 10.46 -1.98
CA LYS A 158 6.52 10.60 -3.11
C LYS A 158 5.97 9.94 -4.38
N ALA A 159 5.30 8.78 -4.22
CA ALA A 159 4.74 8.00 -5.32
C ALA A 159 3.58 7.13 -4.83
N PRO A 160 2.68 6.67 -5.74
CA PRO A 160 1.70 5.63 -5.41
C PRO A 160 2.39 4.28 -5.23
N ALA A 161 1.58 3.23 -4.93
CA ALA A 161 2.07 1.85 -4.93
C ALA A 161 2.76 1.48 -6.25
N LEU A 162 3.74 0.60 -6.20
CA LEU A 162 4.42 0.11 -7.40
C LEU A 162 3.47 -0.68 -8.31
N HIS A 163 2.53 -1.40 -7.71
CA HIS A 163 1.49 -2.13 -8.41
C HIS A 163 0.29 -2.39 -7.50
N THR A 164 -0.90 -2.40 -8.09
CA THR A 164 -2.15 -2.71 -7.40
C THR A 164 -2.73 -4.01 -7.95
N PHE A 165 -3.01 -4.99 -7.07
CA PHE A 165 -3.64 -6.26 -7.44
C PHE A 165 -5.12 -6.23 -7.05
N ILE A 166 -6.01 -6.16 -8.03
CA ILE A 166 -7.46 -6.04 -7.84
C ILE A 166 -8.11 -7.39 -8.11
N ASN A 167 -8.27 -8.18 -7.05
CA ASN A 167 -9.00 -9.45 -7.13
C ASN A 167 -10.50 -9.18 -7.17
N THR A 168 -11.19 -9.80 -8.14
CA THR A 168 -12.62 -9.59 -8.40
C THR A 168 -13.54 -10.68 -7.81
N LYS A 169 -12.95 -11.65 -7.05
CA LYS A 169 -13.71 -12.68 -6.31
C LYS A 169 -14.35 -12.14 -5.05
#